data_49a947081343ad3bf4f2db0e57c2a405
#
_entry.id   49a947081343ad3bf4f2db0e57c2a405
#
_cell.length_a   1.000
_cell.length_b   1.000
_cell.length_c   1.000
_cell.angle_alpha   90.00
_cell.angle_beta   90.00
_cell.angle_gamma   90.00
#
_symmetry.space_group_name_H-M   'P 1'
#
loop_
_entity.id
_entity.type
_entity.pdbx_description
1 polymer ?
#
loop_
_entity_poly.entity_id
_entity_poly.type
_entity_poly.pdbx_seq_one_letter_code
_entity_poly.pdbx_strand_id
1 'polypeptide(L)'
;MTESRQRDLGRWTAPRMRWDRQLKRRRAIPADEWQYRDRSSSEVRTTLLELAADFVRSARTCPGVARIALVGSIVTSKPRPKDVDLLVTVTADLEMPRLAKVARRLKGSAQSRLNSGADVFLADASGRYLGRVCHYRECHPRVRCRARHCGAIPHLADDLDAVSLSADLVATPPIELWPSVVARVAVPADIEHRLLAGLRQDGASRNDLPPPPPPAAR
;
A
#
# COMPACT_ATOMS: atom_id res chain seq x y z
N MET A 1 -65.88 -24.40 8.16
CA MET A 1 -66.07 -22.93 8.14
C MET A 1 -64.80 -22.32 8.70
N THR A 2 -63.90 -21.96 7.82
CA THR A 2 -62.60 -21.34 8.18
C THR A 2 -62.44 -20.08 7.34
N GLU A 3 -62.61 -18.95 8.00
CA GLU A 3 -62.44 -17.62 7.42
C GLU A 3 -60.98 -17.30 7.21
N SER A 4 -60.58 -17.12 5.96
CA SER A 4 -59.29 -16.62 5.57
C SER A 4 -59.24 -15.09 5.69
N ARG A 5 -58.49 -14.59 6.67
CA ARG A 5 -58.16 -13.16 6.75
C ARG A 5 -57.11 -12.77 5.76
N GLN A 6 -57.50 -12.13 4.70
CA GLN A 6 -56.66 -11.46 3.73
C GLN A 6 -56.03 -10.22 4.38
N ARG A 7 -54.68 -10.19 4.57
CA ARG A 7 -53.98 -9.02 5.08
C ARG A 7 -53.67 -8.09 3.91
N ASP A 8 -54.25 -6.92 4.02
CA ASP A 8 -54.01 -5.78 3.13
C ASP A 8 -52.57 -5.33 3.22
N LEU A 9 -51.77 -5.57 2.17
CA LEU A 9 -50.41 -5.06 2.05
C LEU A 9 -50.47 -3.63 1.50
N GLY A 10 -50.48 -2.67 2.41
CA GLY A 10 -50.41 -1.25 2.11
C GLY A 10 -49.24 -0.94 1.17
N ARG A 11 -49.57 -0.35 0.03
CA ARG A 11 -48.65 0.20 -0.97
C ARG A 11 -47.73 1.24 -0.34
N TRP A 12 -46.51 0.89 -0.10
CA TRP A 12 -45.47 1.85 0.24
C TRP A 12 -45.07 2.63 -1.01
N THR A 13 -45.58 3.86 -1.15
CA THR A 13 -45.06 4.82 -2.11
C THR A 13 -43.83 5.47 -1.54
N ALA A 14 -42.67 5.05 -2.02
CA ALA A 14 -41.39 5.68 -1.68
C ALA A 14 -41.40 7.16 -2.11
N PRO A 15 -40.98 8.09 -1.24
CA PRO A 15 -40.87 9.49 -1.63
C PRO A 15 -39.78 9.62 -2.73
N ARG A 16 -40.18 10.18 -3.88
CA ARG A 16 -39.27 10.57 -4.95
C ARG A 16 -38.28 11.60 -4.38
N MET A 17 -37.07 11.14 -4.01
CA MET A 17 -36.00 12.06 -3.66
C MET A 17 -35.64 12.89 -4.89
N ARG A 18 -35.78 14.20 -4.75
CA ARG A 18 -35.33 15.22 -5.71
C ARG A 18 -33.81 15.25 -5.73
N TRP A 19 -33.17 14.37 -6.47
CA TRP A 19 -31.71 14.34 -6.66
C TRP A 19 -31.22 15.19 -7.84
N ASP A 20 -32.10 15.97 -8.49
CA ASP A 20 -31.88 16.40 -9.87
C ASP A 20 -31.46 17.88 -10.04
N ARG A 21 -31.05 18.61 -8.99
CA ARG A 21 -30.66 20.01 -9.16
C ARG A 21 -29.32 20.45 -8.60
N GLN A 22 -28.51 19.58 -7.99
CA GLN A 22 -27.19 19.98 -7.48
C GLN A 22 -26.00 19.52 -8.32
N LEU A 23 -26.18 18.71 -9.35
CA LEU A 23 -25.10 18.17 -10.19
C LEU A 23 -24.68 19.07 -11.36
N LYS A 24 -25.25 20.28 -11.54
CA LYS A 24 -24.92 21.18 -12.66
C LYS A 24 -23.94 22.31 -12.35
N ARG A 25 -23.33 22.34 -11.17
CA ARG A 25 -22.10 23.12 -11.00
C ARG A 25 -20.91 22.20 -11.24
N ARG A 26 -20.60 21.91 -12.51
CA ARG A 26 -19.26 21.52 -12.90
C ARG A 26 -18.35 22.68 -12.46
N ARG A 27 -17.73 22.57 -11.28
CA ARG A 27 -16.60 23.41 -10.95
C ARG A 27 -15.63 23.30 -12.13
N ALA A 28 -15.31 24.42 -12.75
CA ALA A 28 -14.18 24.46 -13.67
C ALA A 28 -12.99 23.82 -12.91
N ILE A 29 -12.45 22.77 -13.49
CA ILE A 29 -11.28 22.10 -12.92
C ILE A 29 -10.19 23.15 -12.89
N PRO A 30 -9.60 23.47 -11.72
CA PRO A 30 -8.54 24.49 -11.62
C PRO A 30 -7.41 24.14 -12.60
N ALA A 31 -6.76 25.17 -13.15
CA ALA A 31 -5.70 25.00 -14.17
C ALA A 31 -4.52 24.14 -13.65
N ASP A 32 -4.31 24.08 -12.34
CA ASP A 32 -3.33 23.22 -11.67
C ASP A 32 -3.66 21.72 -11.73
N GLU A 33 -4.95 21.38 -11.86
CA GLU A 33 -5.37 19.96 -12.05
C GLU A 33 -5.00 19.44 -13.45
N TRP A 34 -4.72 20.32 -14.41
CA TRP A 34 -4.26 19.95 -15.75
C TRP A 34 -2.76 19.63 -15.82
N GLN A 35 -1.94 20.16 -14.90
CA GLN A 35 -0.50 19.86 -14.83
C GLN A 35 -0.23 18.39 -14.49
N TYR A 36 -1.20 17.66 -13.94
CA TYR A 36 -1.10 16.23 -13.66
C TYR A 36 -1.17 15.34 -14.91
N ARG A 37 -1.74 15.83 -16.00
CA ARG A 37 -1.91 15.04 -17.23
C ARG A 37 -0.67 14.97 -18.12
N ASP A 38 0.29 15.87 -17.90
CA ASP A 38 1.41 16.07 -18.84
C ASP A 38 2.74 15.47 -18.40
N ARG A 39 2.78 14.75 -17.27
CA ARG A 39 4.02 14.07 -16.86
C ARG A 39 4.30 12.88 -17.76
N SER A 40 5.55 12.81 -18.23
CA SER A 40 6.01 11.68 -19.02
C SER A 40 5.90 10.37 -18.24
N SER A 41 5.68 9.26 -18.93
CA SER A 41 5.63 7.94 -18.30
C SER A 41 6.91 7.62 -17.52
N SER A 42 8.05 8.13 -17.99
CA SER A 42 9.36 8.00 -17.34
C SER A 42 9.43 8.75 -16.00
N GLU A 43 8.88 9.97 -15.93
CA GLU A 43 8.85 10.76 -14.68
C GLU A 43 7.96 10.12 -13.62
N VAL A 44 6.78 9.62 -14.03
CA VAL A 44 5.87 8.91 -13.12
C VAL A 44 6.57 7.70 -12.53
N ARG A 45 7.19 6.88 -13.37
CA ARG A 45 7.88 5.67 -12.95
C ARG A 45 9.09 5.98 -12.06
N THR A 46 9.88 6.98 -12.42
CA THR A 46 11.00 7.48 -11.61
C THR A 46 10.55 7.87 -10.21
N THR A 47 9.53 8.71 -10.11
CA THR A 47 9.02 9.17 -8.81
C THR A 47 8.47 8.01 -7.97
N LEU A 48 7.80 7.02 -8.57
CA LEU A 48 7.33 5.83 -7.85
C LEU A 48 8.50 5.02 -7.27
N LEU A 49 9.62 4.87 -8.00
CA LEU A 49 10.82 4.18 -7.52
C LEU A 49 11.50 4.95 -6.38
N GLU A 50 11.56 6.28 -6.46
CA GLU A 50 12.07 7.12 -5.38
C GLU A 50 11.22 6.98 -4.10
N LEU A 51 9.91 6.99 -4.24
CA LEU A 51 8.98 6.78 -3.12
C LEU A 51 9.12 5.37 -2.52
N ALA A 52 9.39 4.35 -3.33
CA ALA A 52 9.69 3.01 -2.84
C ALA A 52 11.00 2.98 -2.02
N ALA A 53 12.06 3.66 -2.49
CA ALA A 53 13.31 3.78 -1.75
C ALA A 53 13.11 4.45 -0.39
N ASP A 54 12.37 5.57 -0.35
CA ASP A 54 12.06 6.29 0.89
C ASP A 54 11.23 5.43 1.86
N PHE A 55 10.31 4.64 1.33
CA PHE A 55 9.57 3.67 2.13
C PHE A 55 10.52 2.64 2.76
N VAL A 56 11.41 2.01 1.96
CA VAL A 56 12.36 1.01 2.46
C VAL A 56 13.22 1.59 3.57
N ARG A 57 13.81 2.78 3.37
CA ARG A 57 14.63 3.47 4.38
C ARG A 57 13.88 3.69 5.69
N SER A 58 12.60 4.03 5.61
CA SER A 58 11.77 4.27 6.80
C SER A 58 11.26 2.97 7.43
N ALA A 59 10.80 2.02 6.63
CA ALA A 59 10.18 0.79 7.12
C ALA A 59 11.18 -0.18 7.74
N ARG A 60 12.41 -0.26 7.21
CA ARG A 60 13.48 -1.11 7.76
C ARG A 60 13.88 -0.78 9.21
N THR A 61 13.50 0.42 9.70
CA THR A 61 13.73 0.82 11.09
C THR A 61 12.54 0.50 12.00
N CYS A 62 11.45 -0.04 11.48
CA CYS A 62 10.31 -0.44 12.28
C CYS A 62 10.59 -1.81 12.91
N PRO A 63 10.43 -1.96 14.22
CA PRO A 63 10.52 -3.26 14.87
C PRO A 63 9.59 -4.28 14.21
N GLY A 64 10.06 -5.51 14.07
CA GLY A 64 9.30 -6.59 13.47
C GLY A 64 9.23 -6.58 11.93
N VAL A 65 9.87 -5.65 11.22
CA VAL A 65 10.03 -5.72 9.78
C VAL A 65 11.26 -6.57 9.43
N ALA A 66 11.03 -7.77 8.88
CA ALA A 66 12.09 -8.72 8.57
C ALA A 66 12.57 -8.61 7.12
N ARG A 67 11.66 -8.40 6.15
CA ARG A 67 11.98 -8.32 4.71
C ARG A 67 11.07 -7.31 4.03
N ILE A 68 11.56 -6.70 2.97
CA ILE A 68 10.78 -5.82 2.09
C ILE A 68 11.08 -6.20 0.65
N ALA A 69 10.06 -6.40 -0.16
CA ALA A 69 10.18 -6.70 -1.58
C ALA A 69 9.28 -5.79 -2.43
N LEU A 70 9.78 -5.41 -3.61
CA LEU A 70 9.00 -4.76 -4.65
C LEU A 70 8.26 -5.83 -5.44
N VAL A 71 6.97 -5.62 -5.68
CA VAL A 71 6.09 -6.55 -6.41
C VAL A 71 5.21 -5.81 -7.42
N GLY A 72 4.40 -6.53 -8.16
CA GLY A 72 3.41 -5.96 -9.08
C GLY A 72 4.00 -5.41 -10.38
N SER A 73 3.22 -4.59 -11.07
CA SER A 73 3.56 -4.16 -12.44
C SER A 73 4.80 -3.29 -12.54
N ILE A 74 5.21 -2.65 -11.43
CA ILE A 74 6.39 -1.77 -11.40
C ILE A 74 7.70 -2.55 -11.57
N VAL A 75 7.75 -3.85 -11.21
CA VAL A 75 8.95 -4.68 -11.39
C VAL A 75 9.21 -5.05 -12.85
N THR A 76 8.26 -4.80 -13.73
CA THR A 76 8.37 -5.06 -15.17
C THR A 76 8.84 -3.82 -15.94
N SER A 77 9.05 -3.96 -17.24
CA SER A 77 9.34 -2.85 -18.16
C SER A 77 8.11 -2.01 -18.53
N LYS A 78 6.96 -2.18 -17.84
CA LYS A 78 5.74 -1.40 -18.11
C LYS A 78 6.04 0.10 -18.00
N PRO A 79 5.87 0.88 -19.07
CA PRO A 79 6.32 2.29 -19.09
C PRO A 79 5.59 3.17 -18.06
N ARG A 80 4.32 2.88 -17.79
CA ARG A 80 3.49 3.64 -16.84
C ARG A 80 2.78 2.69 -15.87
N PRO A 81 3.44 2.27 -14.79
CA PRO A 81 2.77 1.54 -13.72
C PRO A 81 1.72 2.46 -13.07
N LYS A 82 0.60 1.90 -12.62
CA LYS A 82 -0.47 2.67 -11.95
C LYS A 82 -0.13 2.98 -10.50
N ASP A 83 0.63 2.10 -9.88
CA ASP A 83 0.90 2.06 -8.45
C ASP A 83 2.29 1.48 -8.17
N VAL A 84 2.71 1.63 -6.93
CA VAL A 84 3.85 0.95 -6.36
C VAL A 84 3.37 -0.01 -5.28
N ASP A 85 3.69 -1.28 -5.45
CA ASP A 85 3.29 -2.36 -4.56
C ASP A 85 4.50 -2.91 -3.83
N LEU A 86 4.38 -3.04 -2.52
CA LEU A 86 5.44 -3.55 -1.64
C LEU A 86 4.90 -4.69 -0.78
N LEU A 87 5.65 -5.78 -0.72
CA LEU A 87 5.39 -6.91 0.17
C LEU A 87 6.38 -6.84 1.34
N VAL A 88 5.86 -6.76 2.55
CA VAL A 88 6.66 -6.71 3.78
C VAL A 88 6.46 -8.00 4.56
N THR A 89 7.54 -8.74 4.80
CA THR A 89 7.52 -9.87 5.72
C THR A 89 7.76 -9.36 7.13
N VAL A 90 6.91 -9.78 8.05
CA VAL A 90 6.90 -9.30 9.43
C VAL A 90 7.02 -10.45 10.44
N THR A 91 7.54 -10.13 11.61
CA THR A 91 7.64 -11.03 12.77
C THR A 91 6.55 -10.71 13.80
N ALA A 92 6.41 -11.53 14.82
CA ALA A 92 5.36 -11.39 15.83
C ALA A 92 5.48 -10.11 16.69
N ASP A 93 6.67 -9.53 16.75
CA ASP A 93 6.96 -8.29 17.49
C ASP A 93 6.74 -7.01 16.64
N LEU A 94 6.04 -7.11 15.52
CA LEU A 94 5.75 -5.97 14.65
C LEU A 94 5.05 -4.83 15.37
N GLU A 95 5.66 -3.65 15.35
CA GLU A 95 4.99 -2.39 15.69
C GLU A 95 4.08 -1.91 14.55
N MET A 96 2.92 -2.55 14.39
CA MET A 96 1.98 -2.28 13.30
C MET A 96 1.61 -0.80 13.13
N PRO A 97 1.35 0.00 14.20
CA PRO A 97 1.03 1.43 14.04
C PRO A 97 2.17 2.23 13.37
N ARG A 98 3.43 1.88 13.67
CA ARG A 98 4.61 2.54 13.10
C ARG A 98 4.74 2.22 11.61
N LEU A 99 4.66 0.95 11.24
CA LEU A 99 4.69 0.54 9.84
C LEU A 99 3.52 1.14 9.06
N ALA A 100 2.31 1.15 9.62
CA ALA A 100 1.13 1.73 9.00
C ALA A 100 1.29 3.24 8.74
N LYS A 101 1.95 3.97 9.63
CA LYS A 101 2.27 5.39 9.42
C LYS A 101 3.19 5.59 8.22
N VAL A 102 4.21 4.74 8.06
CA VAL A 102 5.15 4.78 6.92
C VAL A 102 4.41 4.45 5.62
N ALA A 103 3.59 3.39 5.61
CA ALA A 103 2.81 2.98 4.45
C ALA A 103 1.82 4.07 3.98
N ARG A 104 1.15 4.74 4.92
CA ARG A 104 0.23 5.84 4.60
C ARG A 104 0.95 7.07 4.06
N ARG A 105 2.19 7.34 4.50
CA ARG A 105 3.03 8.39 3.92
C ARG A 105 3.35 8.09 2.47
N LEU A 106 3.77 6.86 2.16
CA LEU A 106 4.02 6.39 0.80
C LEU A 106 2.78 6.63 -0.08
N LYS A 107 1.62 6.13 0.34
CA LYS A 107 0.37 6.29 -0.41
C LYS A 107 -0.03 7.76 -0.59
N GLY A 108 0.04 8.56 0.46
CA GLY A 108 -0.25 10.00 0.39
C GLY A 108 0.67 10.73 -0.58
N SER A 109 1.96 10.37 -0.60
CA SER A 109 2.93 10.96 -1.53
C SER A 109 2.70 10.52 -2.98
N ALA A 110 2.39 9.25 -3.23
CA ALA A 110 2.04 8.75 -4.57
C ALA A 110 0.77 9.44 -5.09
N GLN A 111 -0.26 9.54 -4.25
CA GLN A 111 -1.51 10.19 -4.61
C GLN A 111 -1.33 11.69 -4.87
N SER A 112 -0.63 12.42 -3.99
CA SER A 112 -0.48 13.87 -4.11
C SER A 112 0.45 14.29 -5.24
N ARG A 113 1.50 13.52 -5.51
CA ARG A 113 2.48 13.86 -6.55
C ARG A 113 2.11 13.38 -7.93
N LEU A 114 1.45 12.21 -8.02
CA LEU A 114 1.31 11.48 -9.29
C LEU A 114 -0.14 11.07 -9.60
N ASN A 115 -1.07 11.31 -8.69
CA ASN A 115 -2.40 10.71 -8.72
C ASN A 115 -2.35 9.16 -8.91
N SER A 116 -1.32 8.53 -8.33
CA SER A 116 -1.03 7.11 -8.42
C SER A 116 -1.32 6.41 -7.09
N GLY A 117 -1.53 5.10 -7.15
CA GLY A 117 -1.68 4.26 -5.97
C GLY A 117 -0.35 3.86 -5.33
N ALA A 118 -0.44 3.40 -4.08
CA ALA A 118 0.62 2.68 -3.41
C ALA A 118 -0.01 1.74 -2.38
N ASP A 119 0.38 0.47 -2.42
CA ASP A 119 -0.14 -0.51 -1.48
C ASP A 119 1.01 -1.29 -0.80
N VAL A 120 0.82 -1.56 0.48
CA VAL A 120 1.76 -2.33 1.30
C VAL A 120 1.05 -3.56 1.81
N PHE A 121 1.49 -4.70 1.33
CA PHE A 121 0.99 -6.03 1.67
C PHE A 121 1.87 -6.65 2.74
N LEU A 122 1.29 -7.42 3.66
CA LEU A 122 2.01 -8.06 4.74
C LEU A 122 1.94 -9.58 4.60
N ALA A 123 3.07 -10.23 4.91
CA ALA A 123 3.15 -11.66 5.10
C ALA A 123 3.91 -11.97 6.39
N ASP A 124 3.63 -13.10 7.03
CA ASP A 124 4.42 -13.57 8.16
C ASP A 124 5.72 -14.26 7.70
N ALA A 125 6.55 -14.67 8.66
CA ALA A 125 7.82 -15.33 8.38
C ALA A 125 7.68 -16.68 7.64
N SER A 126 6.51 -17.32 7.70
CA SER A 126 6.19 -18.55 6.94
C SER A 126 5.77 -18.24 5.49
N GLY A 127 5.60 -16.98 5.13
CA GLY A 127 5.10 -16.53 3.83
C GLY A 127 3.59 -16.49 3.72
N ARG A 128 2.86 -16.71 4.81
CA ARG A 128 1.39 -16.60 4.83
C ARG A 128 1.01 -15.13 4.72
N TYR A 129 0.14 -14.81 3.78
CA TYR A 129 -0.40 -13.47 3.61
C TYR A 129 -1.29 -13.08 4.81
N LEU A 130 -1.09 -11.87 5.31
CA LEU A 130 -1.81 -11.34 6.47
C LEU A 130 -2.85 -10.28 6.10
N GLY A 131 -2.69 -9.63 4.95
CA GLY A 131 -3.55 -8.54 4.51
C GLY A 131 -2.76 -7.33 4.01
N ARG A 132 -3.47 -6.23 3.74
CA ARG A 132 -2.92 -4.98 3.24
C ARG A 132 -2.99 -3.90 4.32
N VAL A 133 -2.00 -3.02 4.38
CA VAL A 133 -2.04 -1.89 5.32
C VAL A 133 -3.22 -0.97 5.00
N CYS A 134 -4.04 -0.70 6.02
CA CYS A 134 -5.24 0.11 5.89
C CYS A 134 -4.90 1.57 5.56
N HIS A 135 -5.66 2.17 4.65
CA HIS A 135 -5.46 3.56 4.19
C HIS A 135 -5.91 4.62 5.19
N TYR A 136 -6.75 4.27 6.15
CA TYR A 136 -7.26 5.22 7.12
C TYR A 136 -6.23 5.51 8.20
N ARG A 137 -6.09 6.79 8.57
CA ARG A 137 -5.12 7.24 9.58
C ARG A 137 -5.37 6.62 10.95
N GLU A 138 -6.63 6.44 11.27
CA GLU A 138 -7.05 5.86 12.53
C GLU A 138 -7.83 4.59 12.24
N CYS A 139 -7.29 3.47 12.68
CA CYS A 139 -8.04 2.24 12.75
C CYS A 139 -8.92 2.31 14.00
N HIS A 140 -10.05 2.97 13.87
CA HIS A 140 -10.94 3.22 14.99
C HIS A 140 -12.23 2.40 14.81
N PRO A 141 -12.79 1.77 15.85
CA PRO A 141 -14.03 1.01 15.76
C PRO A 141 -15.24 1.87 15.32
N ARG A 142 -15.12 3.19 15.36
CA ARG A 142 -16.16 4.14 14.90
C ARG A 142 -15.97 4.63 13.47
N VAL A 143 -14.83 4.38 12.84
CA VAL A 143 -14.64 4.69 11.42
C VAL A 143 -15.36 3.62 10.62
N ARG A 144 -16.36 3.99 9.86
CA ARG A 144 -17.05 3.08 8.92
C ARG A 144 -16.12 2.75 7.76
N CYS A 145 -15.20 1.84 8.02
CA CYS A 145 -14.37 1.22 6.99
C CYS A 145 -15.24 0.19 6.25
N ARG A 146 -15.10 0.13 4.91
CA ARG A 146 -15.78 -0.89 4.10
C ARG A 146 -15.06 -2.24 4.10
N ALA A 147 -13.90 -2.34 4.75
CA ALA A 147 -13.19 -3.60 4.89
C ALA A 147 -13.99 -4.54 5.78
N ARG A 148 -14.32 -5.74 5.29
CA ARG A 148 -15.13 -6.74 6.01
C ARG A 148 -14.52 -7.18 7.34
N HIS A 149 -13.20 -7.24 7.41
CA HIS A 149 -12.44 -7.71 8.56
C HIS A 149 -11.64 -6.60 9.27
N CYS A 150 -12.01 -5.34 9.02
CA CYS A 150 -11.40 -4.22 9.74
C CYS A 150 -11.63 -4.38 11.25
N GLY A 151 -10.56 -4.49 12.00
CA GLY A 151 -10.61 -4.60 13.46
C GLY A 151 -10.10 -5.92 14.05
N ALA A 152 -9.90 -6.98 13.25
CA ALA A 152 -9.25 -8.18 13.73
C ALA A 152 -7.78 -7.91 14.08
N ILE A 153 -7.07 -7.20 13.20
CA ILE A 153 -5.73 -6.66 13.45
C ILE A 153 -5.78 -5.15 13.17
N PRO A 154 -5.53 -4.29 14.16
CA PRO A 154 -5.54 -2.85 13.97
C PRO A 154 -4.60 -2.42 12.82
N HIS A 155 -5.04 -1.48 12.00
CA HIS A 155 -4.32 -0.95 10.83
C HIS A 155 -4.16 -1.91 9.64
N LEU A 156 -4.69 -3.13 9.71
CA LEU A 156 -4.67 -4.08 8.62
C LEU A 156 -6.06 -4.18 8.01
N ALA A 157 -6.15 -4.01 6.69
CA ALA A 157 -7.34 -4.31 5.92
C ALA A 157 -7.18 -5.73 5.35
N ASP A 158 -8.11 -6.57 5.70
CA ASP A 158 -8.31 -7.85 5.08
C ASP A 158 -9.45 -7.67 4.07
N ASP A 159 -9.09 -7.45 2.82
CA ASP A 159 -10.08 -7.10 1.78
C ASP A 159 -10.75 -8.35 1.18
N LEU A 160 -10.40 -9.53 1.64
CA LEU A 160 -10.63 -10.76 0.89
C LEU A 160 -11.35 -11.80 1.73
N ASP A 161 -12.40 -12.39 1.17
CA ASP A 161 -13.06 -13.58 1.72
C ASP A 161 -12.10 -14.79 1.83
N ALA A 162 -11.03 -14.76 1.01
CA ALA A 162 -9.88 -15.62 1.14
C ALA A 162 -8.64 -14.74 1.26
N VAL A 163 -7.99 -14.73 2.41
CA VAL A 163 -6.76 -13.95 2.65
C VAL A 163 -5.64 -14.54 1.79
N SER A 164 -5.52 -14.05 0.57
CA SER A 164 -4.49 -14.45 -0.38
C SER A 164 -3.95 -13.24 -1.13
N LEU A 165 -2.64 -13.23 -1.33
CA LEU A 165 -2.02 -12.24 -2.22
C LEU A 165 -2.44 -12.53 -3.66
N SER A 166 -2.83 -11.49 -4.41
CA SER A 166 -3.19 -11.68 -5.83
C SER A 166 -2.01 -12.28 -6.61
N ALA A 167 -2.29 -13.31 -7.40
CA ALA A 167 -1.29 -13.94 -8.25
C ALA A 167 -0.62 -12.95 -9.21
N ASP A 168 -1.34 -11.93 -9.68
CA ASP A 168 -0.81 -10.90 -10.57
C ASP A 168 0.33 -10.08 -9.93
N LEU A 169 0.29 -9.92 -8.60
CA LEU A 169 1.34 -9.18 -7.88
C LEU A 169 2.67 -9.94 -7.84
N VAL A 170 2.64 -11.23 -7.96
CA VAL A 170 3.83 -12.11 -7.91
C VAL A 170 4.06 -12.87 -9.23
N ALA A 171 3.31 -12.55 -10.28
CA ALA A 171 3.50 -13.12 -11.61
C ALA A 171 4.93 -12.89 -12.15
N THR A 172 5.52 -11.74 -11.84
CA THR A 172 6.96 -11.50 -11.97
C THR A 172 7.60 -11.71 -10.60
N PRO A 173 8.75 -12.43 -10.52
CA PRO A 173 9.41 -12.66 -9.24
C PRO A 173 9.67 -11.37 -8.47
N PRO A 174 9.37 -11.32 -7.16
CA PRO A 174 9.64 -10.16 -6.31
C PRO A 174 11.12 -9.75 -6.33
N ILE A 175 11.37 -8.44 -6.27
CA ILE A 175 12.73 -7.92 -6.08
C ILE A 175 12.89 -7.62 -4.59
N GLU A 176 13.75 -8.35 -3.90
CA GLU A 176 14.05 -8.09 -2.50
C GLU A 176 14.84 -6.78 -2.37
N LEU A 177 14.42 -5.92 -1.44
CA LEU A 177 15.01 -4.62 -1.20
C LEU A 177 15.67 -4.52 0.18
N TRP A 178 15.26 -5.39 1.12
CA TRP A 178 15.74 -5.47 2.49
C TRP A 178 15.55 -6.90 3.05
N PRO A 179 16.48 -7.48 3.84
CA PRO A 179 17.72 -6.87 4.37
C PRO A 179 18.83 -6.75 3.33
N SER A 180 18.76 -7.50 2.26
CA SER A 180 19.71 -7.47 1.14
C SER A 180 18.98 -7.25 -0.17
N VAL A 181 19.64 -6.60 -1.12
CA VAL A 181 19.08 -6.38 -2.46
C VAL A 181 19.30 -7.62 -3.30
N VAL A 182 18.22 -8.33 -3.65
CA VAL A 182 18.26 -9.55 -4.47
C VAL A 182 17.23 -9.49 -5.58
N ALA A 183 17.66 -9.62 -6.82
CA ALA A 183 16.80 -9.81 -7.99
C ALA A 183 17.08 -11.18 -8.59
N ARG A 184 16.05 -11.99 -8.79
CA ARG A 184 16.16 -13.37 -9.33
C ARG A 184 15.99 -13.42 -10.85
N VAL A 185 15.61 -12.32 -11.43
CA VAL A 185 15.43 -12.13 -12.89
C VAL A 185 16.07 -10.81 -13.29
N ALA A 186 16.34 -10.64 -14.58
CA ALA A 186 16.80 -9.35 -15.09
C ALA A 186 15.80 -8.24 -14.78
N VAL A 187 16.28 -7.15 -14.23
CA VAL A 187 15.44 -6.00 -13.88
C VAL A 187 15.60 -4.89 -14.91
N PRO A 188 14.56 -4.07 -15.14
CA PRO A 188 14.68 -2.86 -15.95
C PRO A 188 15.79 -1.94 -15.46
N ALA A 189 16.51 -1.29 -16.37
CA ALA A 189 17.65 -0.45 -16.05
C ALA A 189 17.33 0.70 -15.10
N ASP A 190 16.12 1.25 -15.16
CA ASP A 190 15.67 2.31 -14.26
C ASP A 190 15.50 1.82 -12.82
N ILE A 191 15.04 0.59 -12.60
CA ILE A 191 15.00 -0.01 -11.26
C ILE A 191 16.43 -0.16 -10.73
N GLU A 192 17.34 -0.73 -11.55
CA GLU A 192 18.73 -0.93 -11.15
C GLU A 192 19.38 0.39 -10.70
N HIS A 193 19.29 1.43 -11.55
CA HIS A 193 19.96 2.70 -11.30
C HIS A 193 19.31 3.57 -10.24
N ARG A 194 17.97 3.62 -10.17
CA ARG A 194 17.25 4.56 -9.31
C ARG A 194 16.85 4.00 -7.95
N LEU A 195 16.68 2.68 -7.87
CA LEU A 195 16.25 2.03 -6.63
C LEU A 195 17.36 1.16 -6.03
N LEU A 196 17.85 0.16 -6.78
CA LEU A 196 18.71 -0.86 -6.20
C LEU A 196 20.12 -0.35 -5.90
N ALA A 197 20.70 0.48 -6.77
CA ALA A 197 22.04 1.04 -6.56
C ALA A 197 22.09 1.88 -5.26
N GLY A 198 21.09 2.74 -5.02
CA GLY A 198 20.99 3.54 -3.81
C GLY A 198 20.82 2.69 -2.54
N LEU A 199 19.96 1.66 -2.59
CA LEU A 199 19.73 0.79 -1.44
C LEU A 199 20.94 -0.08 -1.10
N ARG A 200 21.74 -0.52 -2.09
CA ARG A 200 23.00 -1.24 -1.85
C ARG A 200 24.03 -0.34 -1.15
N GLN A 201 24.15 0.91 -1.57
CA GLN A 201 25.04 1.89 -0.92
C GLN A 201 24.61 2.15 0.53
N ASP A 202 23.32 2.32 0.78
CA ASP A 202 22.77 2.49 2.13
C ASP A 202 23.04 1.27 3.03
N GLY A 203 23.14 0.06 2.47
CA GLY A 203 23.47 -1.18 3.17
C GLY A 203 24.97 -1.27 3.51
N ALA A 204 25.84 -0.92 2.56
CA ALA A 204 27.29 -0.95 2.74
C ALA A 204 27.75 -0.01 3.86
N SER A 205 27.26 1.22 3.88
CA SER A 205 27.61 2.22 4.91
C SER A 205 27.23 1.82 6.35
N ARG A 206 26.33 0.86 6.54
CA ARG A 206 25.95 0.37 7.88
C ARG A 206 26.87 -0.74 8.40
N ASN A 207 27.44 -1.53 7.52
CA ASN A 207 28.37 -2.60 7.91
C ASN A 207 29.73 -2.05 8.37
N ASP A 208 30.03 -0.78 8.02
CA ASP A 208 31.24 -0.09 8.43
C ASP A 208 31.12 0.62 9.79
N LEU A 209 29.98 0.61 10.45
CA LEU A 209 29.83 1.15 11.79
C LEU A 209 30.45 0.19 12.82
N PRO A 210 31.33 0.67 13.71
CA PRO A 210 31.88 -0.17 14.77
C PRO A 210 30.74 -0.72 15.65
N PRO A 211 30.90 -1.94 16.18
CA PRO A 211 29.89 -2.52 17.07
C PRO A 211 29.67 -1.60 18.27
N PRO A 212 28.43 -1.53 18.78
CA PRO A 212 28.13 -0.73 19.96
C PRO A 212 29.01 -1.17 21.12
N PRO A 213 29.46 -0.24 21.99
CA PRO A 213 30.27 -0.59 23.16
C PRO A 213 29.48 -1.57 24.04
N PRO A 214 30.18 -2.52 24.70
CA PRO A 214 29.55 -3.47 25.61
C PRO A 214 28.80 -2.70 26.72
N PRO A 215 27.65 -3.22 27.19
CA PRO A 215 26.93 -2.58 28.29
C PRO A 215 27.86 -2.48 29.52
N ALA A 216 27.87 -1.29 30.13
CA ALA A 216 28.65 -1.07 31.34
C ALA A 216 28.18 -2.08 32.41
N ALA A 217 29.15 -2.87 32.92
CA ALA A 217 28.92 -3.79 34.03
C ALA A 217 28.42 -2.98 35.24
N ARG A 218 27.25 -3.32 35.77
CA ARG A 218 26.70 -2.78 37.03
C ARG A 218 27.20 -3.64 38.19
#